data_26fdf8299b859f3a0af32d98f2f8030e
#
_entry.id   26fdf8299b859f3a0af32d98f2f8030e
#
_cell.length_a   1.000
_cell.length_b   1.000
_cell.length_c   1.000
_cell.angle_alpha   90.00
_cell.angle_beta   90.00
_cell.angle_gamma   90.00
#
_symmetry.space_group_name_H-M   'P 1'
#
loop_
_entity.id
_entity.type
_entity.pdbx_description
1 polymer ?
#
loop_
_entity_poly.entity_id
_entity_poly.type
_entity_poly.pdbx_seq_one_letter_code
_entity_poly.pdbx_strand_id
1 'polypeptide(L)'
;MSGTKIAGKKGERGSYIIEFGLSFALFFGIILGILDVSRGIYAYSFLAGAAKEGSRYAMIHGSSSGSKASSSDVQGVVQKYLIGMVDPGSATVTTTWNPTSENPGSIVTVKVQYTYAPITSWLVGNWTLQSNSQVMVMQ
;
A
#
# COMPACT_ATOMS: atom_id res chain seq x y z
N MET A 1 -38.22 -3.08 66.30
CA MET A 1 -36.94 -3.43 65.64
C MET A 1 -37.13 -3.46 64.16
N SER A 2 -36.74 -2.40 63.51
CA SER A 2 -36.90 -2.24 62.03
C SER A 2 -35.57 -2.69 61.38
N GLY A 3 -35.61 -3.83 60.72
CA GLY A 3 -34.45 -4.35 59.95
C GLY A 3 -34.35 -3.71 58.59
N THR A 4 -33.46 -2.78 58.40
CA THR A 4 -33.13 -2.21 57.11
C THR A 4 -32.43 -3.24 56.23
N LYS A 5 -33.15 -3.80 55.24
CA LYS A 5 -32.52 -4.66 54.23
C LYS A 5 -31.67 -3.77 53.33
N ILE A 6 -30.36 -3.92 53.46
CA ILE A 6 -29.39 -3.36 52.50
C ILE A 6 -29.52 -4.18 51.22
N ALA A 7 -30.27 -3.70 50.25
CA ALA A 7 -30.32 -4.27 48.92
C ALA A 7 -28.94 -4.12 48.28
N GLY A 8 -28.21 -5.22 48.13
CA GLY A 8 -26.86 -5.22 47.60
C GLY A 8 -26.86 -4.76 46.14
N LYS A 9 -26.01 -3.77 45.81
CA LYS A 9 -25.64 -3.22 44.52
C LYS A 9 -24.99 -4.26 43.58
N LYS A 10 -25.68 -5.35 43.24
CA LYS A 10 -25.16 -6.36 42.30
C LYS A 10 -25.30 -5.96 40.84
N GLY A 11 -26.19 -5.02 40.48
CA GLY A 11 -26.44 -4.59 39.09
C GLY A 11 -25.42 -3.59 38.56
N GLU A 12 -24.82 -2.73 39.39
CA GLU A 12 -23.92 -1.66 38.95
C GLU A 12 -22.55 -2.18 38.48
N ARG A 13 -22.01 -3.22 39.09
CA ARG A 13 -20.71 -3.81 38.68
C ARG A 13 -20.73 -4.43 37.30
N GLY A 14 -21.85 -5.02 36.87
CA GLY A 14 -21.99 -5.56 35.53
C GLY A 14 -22.03 -4.48 34.45
N SER A 15 -22.69 -3.33 34.74
CA SER A 15 -22.76 -2.19 33.82
C SER A 15 -21.40 -1.60 33.53
N TYR A 16 -20.55 -1.40 34.54
CA TYR A 16 -19.19 -0.87 34.36
C TYR A 16 -18.29 -1.79 33.54
N ILE A 17 -18.44 -3.09 33.66
CA ILE A 17 -17.64 -4.05 32.86
C ILE A 17 -18.04 -3.97 31.39
N ILE A 18 -19.33 -3.87 31.10
CA ILE A 18 -19.84 -3.75 29.72
C ILE A 18 -19.39 -2.41 29.11
N GLU A 19 -19.51 -1.32 29.85
CA GLU A 19 -19.08 0.01 29.41
C GLU A 19 -17.58 0.08 29.15
N PHE A 20 -16.78 -0.50 30.07
CA PHE A 20 -15.33 -0.61 29.87
C PHE A 20 -15.00 -1.46 28.65
N GLY A 21 -15.66 -2.63 28.49
CA GLY A 21 -15.45 -3.51 27.35
C GLY A 21 -15.77 -2.82 26.01
N LEU A 22 -16.88 -2.06 25.94
CA LEU A 22 -17.28 -1.31 24.76
C LEU A 22 -16.30 -0.19 24.43
N SER A 23 -15.90 0.58 25.45
CA SER A 23 -14.92 1.66 25.31
C SER A 23 -13.56 1.14 24.89
N PHE A 24 -13.12 0.01 25.46
CA PHE A 24 -11.87 -0.67 25.08
C PHE A 24 -11.90 -1.16 23.63
N ALA A 25 -13.01 -1.77 23.20
CA ALA A 25 -13.15 -2.26 21.82
C ALA A 25 -13.11 -1.10 20.80
N LEU A 26 -13.78 0.01 21.11
CA LEU A 26 -13.74 1.22 20.28
C LEU A 26 -12.33 1.81 20.21
N PHE A 27 -11.67 1.95 21.34
CA PHE A 27 -10.30 2.49 21.41
C PHE A 27 -9.30 1.61 20.64
N PHE A 28 -9.41 0.29 20.81
CA PHE A 28 -8.55 -0.66 20.11
C PHE A 28 -8.81 -0.68 18.60
N GLY A 29 -10.07 -0.54 18.19
CA GLY A 29 -10.45 -0.39 16.78
C GLY A 29 -9.83 0.84 16.13
N ILE A 30 -9.80 1.97 16.83
CA ILE A 30 -9.14 3.21 16.36
C ILE A 30 -7.64 2.99 16.17
N ILE A 31 -6.97 2.36 17.14
CA ILE A 31 -5.53 2.05 17.04
C ILE A 31 -5.24 1.17 15.84
N LEU A 32 -6.00 0.08 15.64
CA LEU A 32 -5.84 -0.80 14.47
C LEU A 32 -6.06 -0.04 13.16
N GLY A 33 -7.06 0.84 13.10
CA GLY A 33 -7.30 1.68 11.92
C GLY A 33 -6.13 2.61 11.59
N ILE A 34 -5.52 3.24 12.60
CA ILE A 34 -4.33 4.09 12.42
C ILE A 34 -3.15 3.27 11.92
N LEU A 35 -2.94 2.07 12.46
CA LEU A 35 -1.87 1.17 12.02
C LEU A 35 -2.06 0.73 10.57
N ASP A 36 -3.27 0.38 10.17
CA ASP A 36 -3.57 -0.02 8.79
C ASP A 36 -3.34 1.13 7.79
N VAL A 37 -3.81 2.33 8.10
CA VAL A 37 -3.57 3.51 7.26
C VAL A 37 -2.08 3.82 7.15
N SER A 38 -1.34 3.77 8.26
CA SER A 38 0.10 4.04 8.26
C SER A 38 0.87 3.05 7.40
N ARG A 39 0.53 1.75 7.47
CA ARG A 39 1.12 0.71 6.62
C ARG A 39 0.74 0.90 5.14
N GLY A 40 -0.50 1.31 4.87
CA GLY A 40 -0.95 1.61 3.51
C GLY A 40 -0.18 2.78 2.88
N ILE A 41 0.02 3.88 3.62
CA ILE A 41 0.82 5.04 3.17
C ILE A 41 2.28 4.62 2.93
N TYR A 42 2.83 3.81 3.82
CA TYR A 42 4.18 3.28 3.67
C TYR A 42 4.32 2.45 2.39
N ALA A 43 3.43 1.48 2.16
CA ALA A 43 3.41 0.68 0.94
C ALA A 43 3.27 1.56 -0.32
N TYR A 44 2.39 2.57 -0.29
CA TYR A 44 2.23 3.52 -1.39
C TYR A 44 3.52 4.29 -1.71
N SER A 45 4.25 4.73 -0.69
CA SER A 45 5.53 5.44 -0.86
C SER A 45 6.57 4.56 -1.55
N PHE A 46 6.60 3.26 -1.24
CA PHE A 46 7.47 2.31 -1.92
C PHE A 46 7.07 2.08 -3.38
N LEU A 47 5.77 1.94 -3.65
CA LEU A 47 5.29 1.84 -5.04
C LEU A 47 5.68 3.08 -5.86
N ALA A 48 5.58 4.27 -5.28
CA ALA A 48 5.97 5.51 -5.93
C ALA A 48 7.48 5.55 -6.22
N GLY A 49 8.31 5.09 -5.28
CA GLY A 49 9.75 4.94 -5.47
C GLY A 49 10.09 3.93 -6.56
N ALA A 50 9.44 2.77 -6.54
CA ALA A 50 9.64 1.71 -7.52
C ALA A 50 9.24 2.13 -8.94
N ALA A 51 8.11 2.84 -9.10
CA ALA A 51 7.68 3.39 -10.38
C ALA A 51 8.68 4.42 -10.93
N LYS A 52 9.22 5.28 -10.05
CA LYS A 52 10.29 6.23 -10.40
C LYS A 52 11.56 5.54 -10.87
N GLU A 53 12.02 4.52 -10.15
CA GLU A 53 13.24 3.82 -10.51
C GLU A 53 13.06 3.03 -11.82
N GLY A 54 11.89 2.40 -12.02
CA GLY A 54 11.55 1.76 -13.30
C GLY A 54 11.54 2.74 -14.47
N SER A 55 10.93 3.93 -14.31
CA SER A 55 10.91 4.95 -15.37
C SER A 55 12.31 5.53 -15.63
N ARG A 56 13.12 5.74 -14.60
CA ARG A 56 14.50 6.18 -14.73
C ARG A 56 15.35 5.17 -15.51
N TYR A 57 15.19 3.88 -15.23
CA TYR A 57 15.84 2.82 -15.97
C TYR A 57 15.45 2.86 -17.46
N ALA A 58 14.17 2.96 -17.76
CA ALA A 58 13.67 3.05 -19.13
C ALA A 58 14.14 4.33 -19.86
N MET A 59 14.32 5.44 -19.14
CA MET A 59 14.79 6.71 -19.68
C MET A 59 16.21 6.61 -20.25
N ILE A 60 17.10 5.90 -19.56
CA ILE A 60 18.51 5.80 -19.93
C ILE A 60 18.83 4.60 -20.83
N HIS A 61 17.89 3.69 -21.00
CA HIS A 61 18.00 2.49 -21.84
C HIS A 61 17.01 2.54 -23.00
N GLY A 62 16.95 3.66 -23.71
CA GLY A 62 16.16 3.80 -24.93
C GLY A 62 16.79 3.12 -26.15
N SER A 63 16.19 3.32 -27.33
CA SER A 63 16.61 2.67 -28.57
C SER A 63 18.02 3.00 -29.03
N SER A 64 18.58 4.15 -28.61
CA SER A 64 19.94 4.59 -28.95
C SER A 64 20.99 4.15 -27.93
N SER A 65 20.57 3.60 -26.79
CA SER A 65 21.49 3.01 -25.82
C SER A 65 21.95 1.64 -26.33
N GLY A 66 23.18 1.26 -26.13
CA GLY A 66 23.68 -0.08 -26.52
C GLY A 66 22.97 -1.26 -25.80
N SER A 67 22.04 -0.97 -24.90
CA SER A 67 21.25 -1.95 -24.12
C SER A 67 19.82 -1.43 -23.95
N LYS A 68 18.98 -1.73 -24.94
CA LYS A 68 17.57 -1.33 -24.99
C LYS A 68 16.75 -1.99 -23.88
N ALA A 69 16.02 -1.18 -23.11
CA ALA A 69 15.15 -1.67 -22.06
C ALA A 69 13.86 -2.30 -22.62
N SER A 70 13.63 -3.57 -22.29
CA SER A 70 12.33 -4.21 -22.51
C SER A 70 11.39 -3.97 -21.33
N SER A 71 10.08 -4.23 -21.52
CA SER A 71 9.12 -4.18 -20.40
C SER A 71 9.48 -5.14 -19.27
N SER A 72 10.10 -6.30 -19.60
CA SER A 72 10.55 -7.28 -18.61
C SER A 72 11.73 -6.76 -17.79
N ASP A 73 12.66 -6.01 -18.39
CA ASP A 73 13.79 -5.43 -17.68
C ASP A 73 13.32 -4.36 -16.70
N VAL A 74 12.41 -3.48 -17.13
CA VAL A 74 11.77 -2.48 -16.26
C VAL A 74 11.03 -3.15 -15.12
N GLN A 75 10.28 -4.23 -15.40
CA GLN A 75 9.61 -5.02 -14.38
C GLN A 75 10.60 -5.61 -13.36
N GLY A 76 11.72 -6.15 -13.82
CA GLY A 76 12.78 -6.69 -12.96
C GLY A 76 13.37 -5.64 -12.02
N VAL A 77 13.62 -4.41 -12.51
CA VAL A 77 14.10 -3.29 -11.69
C VAL A 77 13.07 -2.89 -10.63
N VAL A 78 11.79 -2.76 -11.02
CA VAL A 78 10.69 -2.44 -10.10
C VAL A 78 10.54 -3.50 -9.03
N GLN A 79 10.52 -4.78 -9.40
CA GLN A 79 10.41 -5.90 -8.46
C GLN A 79 11.59 -5.94 -7.48
N LYS A 80 12.80 -5.71 -7.98
CA LYS A 80 14.01 -5.64 -7.13
C LYS A 80 13.94 -4.53 -6.10
N TYR A 81 13.34 -3.39 -6.44
CA TYR A 81 13.14 -2.28 -5.52
C TYR A 81 12.10 -2.60 -4.44
N LEU A 82 11.10 -3.41 -4.77
CA LEU A 82 10.02 -3.82 -3.84
C LEU A 82 10.42 -4.94 -2.87
N ILE A 83 11.58 -5.61 -3.08
CA ILE A 83 12.04 -6.71 -2.21
C ILE A 83 12.16 -6.23 -0.76
N GLY A 84 11.57 -7.00 0.14
CA GLY A 84 11.62 -6.75 1.59
C GLY A 84 10.53 -5.83 2.14
N MET A 85 9.72 -5.19 1.29
CA MET A 85 8.66 -4.28 1.70
C MET A 85 7.26 -4.74 1.31
N VAL A 86 7.15 -5.30 0.12
CA VAL A 86 5.93 -5.84 -0.47
C VAL A 86 6.32 -7.15 -1.15
N ASP A 87 5.44 -8.13 -1.19
CA ASP A 87 5.69 -9.32 -2.00
C ASP A 87 5.80 -8.91 -3.48
N PRO A 88 6.98 -9.01 -4.10
CA PRO A 88 7.19 -8.59 -5.49
C PRO A 88 6.27 -9.30 -6.48
N GLY A 89 5.87 -10.53 -6.16
CA GLY A 89 4.97 -11.35 -6.98
C GLY A 89 3.53 -10.84 -7.00
N SER A 90 3.12 -10.06 -5.99
CA SER A 90 1.77 -9.48 -5.90
C SER A 90 1.65 -8.09 -6.53
N ALA A 91 2.76 -7.51 -7.00
CA ALA A 91 2.79 -6.23 -7.69
C ALA A 91 2.72 -6.42 -9.21
N THR A 92 1.74 -5.77 -9.85
CA THR A 92 1.60 -5.73 -11.31
C THR A 92 2.30 -4.48 -11.84
N VAL A 93 3.25 -4.67 -12.76
CA VAL A 93 3.98 -3.59 -13.41
C VAL A 93 3.57 -3.51 -14.88
N THR A 94 3.14 -2.34 -15.32
CA THR A 94 2.79 -2.05 -16.72
C THR A 94 3.66 -0.92 -17.23
N THR A 95 4.40 -1.17 -18.31
CA THR A 95 5.23 -0.17 -18.97
C THR A 95 4.65 0.15 -20.34
N THR A 96 4.42 1.42 -20.63
CA THR A 96 3.90 1.90 -21.91
C THR A 96 4.78 3.01 -22.46
N TRP A 97 5.03 2.99 -23.78
CA TRP A 97 5.74 4.03 -24.51
C TRP A 97 4.78 4.77 -25.44
N ASN A 98 4.90 6.09 -25.51
CA ASN A 98 4.10 6.92 -26.39
C ASN A 98 5.01 7.92 -27.17
N PRO A 99 5.10 7.85 -28.53
CA PRO A 99 4.57 6.81 -29.41
C PRO A 99 5.14 5.43 -29.08
N THR A 100 4.56 4.35 -29.61
CA THR A 100 4.88 2.93 -29.32
C THR A 100 6.33 2.51 -29.68
N SER A 101 7.29 3.32 -29.29
CA SER A 101 8.73 3.10 -29.54
C SER A 101 9.55 3.68 -28.41
N GLU A 102 10.71 3.09 -28.13
CA GLU A 102 11.66 3.57 -27.13
C GLU A 102 12.62 4.63 -27.70
N ASN A 103 12.21 5.34 -28.74
CA ASN A 103 13.03 6.38 -29.40
C ASN A 103 13.22 7.58 -28.46
N PRO A 104 14.36 8.30 -28.61
CA PRO A 104 14.57 9.56 -27.92
C PRO A 104 13.41 10.54 -28.16
N GLY A 105 12.93 11.16 -27.11
CA GLY A 105 11.76 12.04 -27.14
C GLY A 105 10.41 11.35 -26.90
N SER A 106 10.34 10.01 -26.87
CA SER A 106 9.16 9.27 -26.46
C SER A 106 8.91 9.39 -24.96
N ILE A 107 7.64 9.32 -24.53
CA ILE A 107 7.28 9.31 -23.13
C ILE A 107 7.10 7.86 -22.69
N VAL A 108 7.86 7.43 -21.68
CA VAL A 108 7.63 6.16 -21.01
C VAL A 108 6.80 6.38 -19.74
N THR A 109 5.78 5.57 -19.58
CA THR A 109 4.94 5.54 -18.37
C THR A 109 5.09 4.17 -17.71
N VAL A 110 5.58 4.16 -16.48
CA VAL A 110 5.65 2.95 -15.65
C VAL A 110 4.57 3.04 -14.58
N LYS A 111 3.64 2.11 -14.62
CA LYS A 111 2.52 1.96 -13.68
C LYS A 111 2.76 0.74 -12.82
N VAL A 112 2.74 0.93 -11.50
CA VAL A 112 2.86 -0.15 -10.52
C VAL A 112 1.57 -0.22 -9.72
N GLN A 113 0.98 -1.40 -9.65
CA GLN A 113 -0.25 -1.69 -8.89
C GLN A 113 0.03 -2.78 -7.87
N TYR A 114 -0.53 -2.65 -6.69
CA TYR A 114 -0.41 -3.60 -5.60
C TYR A 114 -1.72 -3.71 -4.83
N THR A 115 -2.15 -4.94 -4.55
CA THR A 115 -3.32 -5.19 -3.70
C THR A 115 -2.88 -5.27 -2.24
N TYR A 116 -3.14 -4.20 -1.51
CA TYR A 116 -2.86 -4.11 -0.08
C TYR A 116 -3.96 -4.79 0.74
N ALA A 117 -3.58 -5.71 1.63
CA ALA A 117 -4.46 -6.34 2.59
C ALA A 117 -4.23 -5.73 3.98
N PRO A 118 -5.13 -4.88 4.51
CA PRO A 118 -5.05 -4.36 5.86
C PRO A 118 -5.20 -5.48 6.91
N ILE A 119 -4.76 -5.23 8.14
CA ILE A 119 -4.98 -6.14 9.28
C ILE A 119 -6.48 -6.33 9.52
N THR A 120 -7.25 -5.25 9.29
CA THR A 120 -8.71 -5.23 9.39
C THR A 120 -9.40 -5.61 8.08
N SER A 121 -8.75 -6.34 7.17
CA SER A 121 -9.28 -6.71 5.84
C SER A 121 -10.62 -7.47 5.90
N TRP A 122 -10.89 -8.19 6.99
CA TRP A 122 -12.15 -8.86 7.25
C TRP A 122 -13.34 -7.88 7.44
N LEU A 123 -13.05 -6.61 7.76
CA LEU A 123 -14.04 -5.55 7.96
C LEU A 123 -14.10 -4.58 6.77
N VAL A 124 -12.94 -4.16 6.25
CA VAL A 124 -12.85 -3.10 5.23
C VAL A 124 -12.45 -3.59 3.84
N GLY A 125 -12.11 -4.89 3.70
CA GLY A 125 -11.66 -5.47 2.44
C GLY A 125 -10.23 -5.08 2.05
N ASN A 126 -9.82 -5.50 0.85
CA ASN A 126 -8.50 -5.20 0.29
C ASN A 126 -8.56 -3.91 -0.54
N TRP A 127 -7.45 -3.17 -0.56
CA TRP A 127 -7.33 -1.93 -1.32
C TRP A 127 -6.29 -2.08 -2.44
N THR A 128 -6.60 -1.54 -3.62
CA THR A 128 -5.63 -1.48 -4.69
C THR A 128 -4.87 -0.16 -4.62
N LEU A 129 -3.60 -0.23 -4.28
CA LEU A 129 -2.67 0.89 -4.34
C LEU A 129 -2.06 0.96 -5.73
N GLN A 130 -1.94 2.16 -6.29
CA GLN A 130 -1.42 2.38 -7.63
C GLN A 130 -0.54 3.62 -7.64
N SER A 131 0.61 3.51 -8.29
CA SER A 131 1.47 4.65 -8.60
C SER A 131 1.91 4.60 -10.05
N ASN A 132 2.10 5.76 -10.67
CA ASN A 132 2.64 5.89 -12.01
C ASN A 132 3.75 6.93 -12.03
N SER A 133 4.74 6.69 -12.87
CA SER A 133 5.80 7.63 -13.16
C SER A 133 5.94 7.78 -14.68
N GLN A 134 6.07 9.02 -15.12
CA GLN A 134 6.26 9.35 -16.54
C GLN A 134 7.57 10.11 -16.71
N VAL A 135 8.30 9.75 -17.76
CA VAL A 135 9.57 10.41 -18.10
C VAL A 135 9.81 10.34 -19.59
N MET A 136 10.55 11.31 -20.13
CA MET A 136 10.97 11.32 -21.54
C MET A 136 12.22 10.46 -21.69
N VAL A 137 12.24 9.63 -22.73
CA VAL A 137 13.40 8.81 -23.12
C VAL A 137 14.49 9.72 -23.68
N MET A 138 15.72 9.59 -23.18
CA MET A 138 16.84 10.45 -23.55
C MET A 138 17.81 9.83 -24.56
N GLN A 139 17.87 8.49 -24.61
CA GLN A 139 18.80 7.73 -25.47
C GLN A 139 18.11 6.66 -26.29
#